data_9b8e098b718a0446e94166c23cf96883
#
_entry.id   9b8e098b718a0446e94166c23cf96883
#
_cell.length_a   1.000
_cell.length_b   1.000
_cell.length_c   1.000
_cell.angle_alpha   90.00
_cell.angle_beta   90.00
_cell.angle_gamma   90.00
#
_symmetry.space_group_name_H-M   'P 1'
#
loop_
_entity.id
_entity.type
_entity.pdbx_description
1 polymer ?
#
loop_
_entity_poly.entity_id
_entity_poly.type
_entity_poly.pdbx_seq_one_letter_code
_entity_poly.pdbx_strand_id
1 'polypeptide(L)'
;MPASEKINALVLDTFPIIVESITAYLKKKETINNVFHATSMQEALAILANNNIGFISLDIKQHKFNGLEFIKKVRENQFKGSILVISSYGYEMNSDSAKKLGANGYISKEESTTLINDAMSNVLRGYTLFKQSTSIKKDVDLSNREIIVLNYLLRGYSNKQISVLLSLSAKTISTYKSRILEKHNATSLIDLLKVSDAIKQQL
;
A
#
# COMPACT_ATOMS: atom_id res chain seq x y z
N MET A 1 -10.73 25.70 -23.95
CA MET A 1 -10.27 25.33 -22.61
C MET A 1 -8.76 25.41 -22.60
N PRO A 2 -8.10 26.04 -21.62
CA PRO A 2 -6.65 26.04 -21.60
C PRO A 2 -6.16 24.59 -21.52
N ALA A 3 -5.18 24.24 -22.33
CA ALA A 3 -4.54 22.92 -22.29
C ALA A 3 -4.03 22.69 -20.87
N SER A 4 -4.47 21.62 -20.21
CA SER A 4 -3.97 21.27 -18.88
C SER A 4 -2.47 21.12 -18.97
N GLU A 5 -1.73 21.84 -18.12
CA GLU A 5 -0.27 21.76 -18.07
C GLU A 5 0.14 20.29 -17.86
N LYS A 6 1.01 19.79 -18.75
CA LYS A 6 1.50 18.41 -18.65
C LYS A 6 2.37 18.27 -17.42
N ILE A 7 2.18 17.18 -16.70
CA ILE A 7 2.95 16.84 -15.51
C ILE A 7 3.96 15.71 -15.81
N ASN A 8 4.99 15.61 -14.99
CA ASN A 8 5.86 14.43 -15.01
C ASN A 8 5.37 13.40 -13.97
N ALA A 9 5.68 12.14 -14.21
CA ALA A 9 5.40 11.05 -13.31
C ALA A 9 6.69 10.42 -12.77
N LEU A 10 6.63 9.88 -11.55
CA LEU A 10 7.70 9.13 -10.93
C LEU A 10 7.20 7.73 -10.55
N VAL A 11 7.93 6.70 -10.97
CA VAL A 11 7.62 5.29 -10.65
C VAL A 11 8.71 4.76 -9.72
N LEU A 12 8.31 4.30 -8.52
CA LEU A 12 9.18 3.67 -7.54
C LEU A 12 8.79 2.21 -7.38
N ASP A 13 9.49 1.35 -8.07
CA ASP A 13 9.34 -0.12 -7.96
C ASP A 13 10.67 -0.79 -8.28
N THR A 14 10.96 -1.92 -7.62
CA THR A 14 12.18 -2.70 -7.86
C THR A 14 12.01 -3.79 -8.92
N PHE A 15 10.78 -4.08 -9.34
CA PHE A 15 10.49 -5.08 -10.36
C PHE A 15 10.43 -4.44 -11.76
N PRO A 16 11.41 -4.72 -12.65
CA PRO A 16 11.50 -4.09 -13.96
C PRO A 16 10.21 -4.22 -14.78
N ILE A 17 9.58 -5.39 -14.78
CA ILE A 17 8.35 -5.62 -15.54
C ILE A 17 7.19 -4.74 -15.08
N ILE A 18 7.11 -4.44 -13.78
CA ILE A 18 6.11 -3.53 -13.22
C ILE A 18 6.41 -2.10 -13.65
N VAL A 19 7.67 -1.68 -13.53
CA VAL A 19 8.14 -0.36 -13.96
C VAL A 19 7.82 -0.12 -15.44
N GLU A 20 8.16 -1.09 -16.31
CA GLU A 20 7.89 -1.03 -17.74
C GLU A 20 6.38 -0.93 -18.04
N SER A 21 5.57 -1.77 -17.39
CA SER A 21 4.12 -1.79 -17.58
C SER A 21 3.46 -0.46 -17.18
N ILE A 22 3.80 0.06 -16.00
CA ILE A 22 3.28 1.35 -15.52
C ILE A 22 3.76 2.48 -16.43
N THR A 23 5.03 2.48 -16.83
CA THR A 23 5.61 3.49 -17.73
C THR A 23 4.92 3.49 -19.09
N ALA A 24 4.73 2.32 -19.68
CA ALA A 24 4.05 2.19 -20.97
C ALA A 24 2.62 2.71 -20.92
N TYR A 25 1.93 2.51 -19.80
CA TYR A 25 0.60 3.05 -19.59
C TYR A 25 0.61 4.59 -19.43
N LEU A 26 1.49 5.11 -18.57
CA LEU A 26 1.58 6.54 -18.31
C LEU A 26 1.97 7.35 -19.56
N LYS A 27 2.91 6.84 -20.37
CA LYS A 27 3.32 7.48 -21.63
C LYS A 27 2.21 7.64 -22.65
N LYS A 28 1.13 6.84 -22.56
CA LYS A 28 -0.06 6.97 -23.43
C LYS A 28 -1.01 8.10 -22.99
N LYS A 29 -0.78 8.72 -21.83
CA LYS A 29 -1.64 9.78 -21.30
C LYS A 29 -1.16 11.13 -21.79
N GLU A 30 -2.03 11.88 -22.45
CA GLU A 30 -1.74 13.23 -22.95
C GLU A 30 -1.32 14.21 -21.86
N THR A 31 -1.75 13.96 -20.62
CA THR A 31 -1.43 14.77 -19.44
C THR A 31 -0.03 14.50 -18.88
N ILE A 32 0.65 13.44 -19.32
CA ILE A 32 2.00 13.07 -18.86
C ILE A 32 3.04 13.54 -19.89
N ASN A 33 4.06 14.26 -19.40
CA ASN A 33 5.19 14.70 -20.22
C ASN A 33 6.32 13.67 -20.19
N ASN A 34 6.91 13.42 -19.00
CA ASN A 34 7.96 12.44 -18.81
C ASN A 34 7.63 11.48 -17.66
N VAL A 35 8.21 10.28 -17.73
CA VAL A 35 8.14 9.27 -16.68
C VAL A 35 9.55 8.99 -16.18
N PHE A 36 9.81 9.29 -14.93
CA PHE A 36 11.06 9.03 -14.23
C PHE A 36 10.94 7.74 -13.40
N HIS A 37 12.08 7.12 -13.13
CA HIS A 37 12.14 5.90 -12.32
C HIS A 37 13.14 6.08 -11.20
N ALA A 38 12.85 5.48 -10.05
CA ALA A 38 13.76 5.39 -8.93
C ALA A 38 13.67 4.01 -8.26
N THR A 39 14.79 3.53 -7.77
CA THR A 39 14.90 2.26 -7.02
C THR A 39 15.29 2.48 -5.56
N SER A 40 15.51 3.72 -5.16
CA SER A 40 15.86 4.11 -3.80
C SER A 40 15.17 5.42 -3.40
N MET A 41 15.02 5.64 -2.09
CA MET A 41 14.48 6.89 -1.55
C MET A 41 15.33 8.10 -1.94
N GLN A 42 16.65 7.98 -1.90
CA GLN A 42 17.57 9.06 -2.22
C GLN A 42 17.42 9.50 -3.68
N GLU A 43 17.38 8.55 -4.60
CA GLU A 43 17.17 8.80 -6.03
C GLU A 43 15.80 9.47 -6.28
N ALA A 44 14.74 8.95 -5.66
CA ALA A 44 13.40 9.50 -5.78
C ALA A 44 13.31 10.95 -5.29
N LEU A 45 13.94 11.27 -4.15
CA LEU A 45 13.98 12.62 -3.63
C LEU A 45 14.78 13.57 -4.51
N ALA A 46 15.89 13.11 -5.11
CA ALA A 46 16.67 13.89 -6.07
C ALA A 46 15.86 14.19 -7.35
N ILE A 47 15.11 13.23 -7.85
CA ILE A 47 14.20 13.43 -8.99
C ILE A 47 13.12 14.46 -8.64
N LEU A 48 12.50 14.36 -7.47
CA LEU A 48 11.48 15.30 -7.01
C LEU A 48 12.01 16.74 -6.85
N ALA A 49 13.25 16.89 -6.41
CA ALA A 49 13.87 18.20 -6.23
C ALA A 49 14.17 18.92 -7.57
N ASN A 50 14.43 18.15 -8.64
CA ASN A 50 14.89 18.70 -9.92
C ASN A 50 13.83 18.66 -11.03
N ASN A 51 12.63 18.09 -10.76
CA ASN A 51 11.61 17.92 -11.78
C ASN A 51 10.23 18.26 -11.21
N ASN A 52 9.39 18.88 -12.03
CA ASN A 52 7.99 19.13 -11.68
C ASN A 52 7.19 17.81 -11.78
N ILE A 53 7.25 17.01 -10.71
CA ILE A 53 6.51 15.74 -10.61
C ILE A 53 5.09 16.04 -10.11
N GLY A 54 4.08 15.59 -10.85
CA GLY A 54 2.67 15.71 -10.45
C GLY A 54 2.02 14.39 -10.04
N PHE A 55 2.66 13.25 -10.36
CA PHE A 55 2.15 11.92 -10.03
C PHE A 55 3.28 10.98 -9.59
N ILE A 56 3.03 10.25 -8.53
CA ILE A 56 3.93 9.20 -8.03
C ILE A 56 3.16 7.88 -7.97
N SER A 57 3.72 6.83 -8.58
CA SER A 57 3.34 5.44 -8.35
C SER A 57 4.43 4.78 -7.52
N LEU A 58 4.08 4.10 -6.42
CA LEU A 58 5.08 3.45 -5.58
C LEU A 58 4.62 2.11 -5.01
N ASP A 59 5.56 1.18 -4.83
CA ASP A 59 5.36 0.00 -3.99
C ASP A 59 5.83 0.29 -2.56
N ILE A 60 5.03 -0.12 -1.57
CA ILE A 60 5.37 0.02 -0.15
C ILE A 60 6.52 -0.92 0.23
N LYS A 61 6.53 -2.14 -0.33
CA LYS A 61 7.54 -3.14 -0.01
C LYS A 61 8.72 -3.05 -0.96
N GLN A 62 9.73 -2.34 -0.56
CA GLN A 62 11.00 -2.31 -1.26
C GLN A 62 12.13 -2.79 -0.34
N HIS A 63 13.08 -3.55 -0.88
CA HIS A 63 14.23 -4.05 -0.10
C HIS A 63 15.10 -2.94 0.48
N LYS A 64 15.09 -1.75 -0.13
CA LYS A 64 15.99 -0.65 0.20
C LYS A 64 15.33 0.52 0.96
N PHE A 65 14.00 0.58 1.03
CA PHE A 65 13.29 1.63 1.78
C PHE A 65 11.83 1.27 2.08
N ASN A 66 11.26 1.99 3.04
CA ASN A 66 9.86 1.86 3.42
C ASN A 66 9.01 2.89 2.64
N GLY A 67 8.10 2.42 1.79
CA GLY A 67 7.24 3.30 0.99
C GLY A 67 6.30 4.18 1.82
N LEU A 68 5.86 3.73 3.00
CA LEU A 68 5.05 4.57 3.91
C LEU A 68 5.87 5.73 4.47
N GLU A 69 7.13 5.49 4.81
CA GLU A 69 8.05 6.54 5.25
C GLU A 69 8.33 7.54 4.13
N PHE A 70 8.46 7.06 2.90
CA PHE A 70 8.60 7.92 1.73
C PHE A 70 7.37 8.83 1.55
N ILE A 71 6.13 8.29 1.61
CA ILE A 71 4.91 9.09 1.51
C ILE A 71 4.92 10.21 2.57
N LYS A 72 5.19 9.85 3.83
CA LYS A 72 5.29 10.81 4.92
C LYS A 72 6.28 11.93 4.58
N LYS A 73 7.50 11.57 4.21
CA LYS A 73 8.59 12.51 3.92
C LYS A 73 8.26 13.46 2.76
N VAL A 74 7.67 12.96 1.66
CA VAL A 74 7.33 13.83 0.53
C VAL A 74 6.17 14.77 0.85
N ARG A 75 5.22 14.34 1.69
CA ARG A 75 4.14 15.21 2.16
C ARG A 75 4.63 16.28 3.14
N GLU A 76 5.54 15.94 4.06
CA GLU A 76 6.24 16.90 4.92
C GLU A 76 7.00 17.95 4.10
N ASN A 77 7.60 17.54 2.98
CA ASN A 77 8.25 18.44 2.01
C ASN A 77 7.25 19.13 1.05
N GLN A 78 5.95 19.17 1.41
CA GLN A 78 4.89 19.90 0.70
C GLN A 78 4.62 19.40 -0.74
N PHE A 79 4.95 18.18 -1.07
CA PHE A 79 4.55 17.61 -2.36
C PHE A 79 3.02 17.60 -2.49
N LYS A 80 2.50 18.28 -3.53
CA LYS A 80 1.04 18.45 -3.79
C LYS A 80 0.50 17.49 -4.84
N GLY A 81 1.37 16.80 -5.58
CA GLY A 81 0.96 15.85 -6.60
C GLY A 81 0.23 14.62 -6.05
N SER A 82 -0.31 13.82 -6.92
CA SER A 82 -1.04 12.60 -6.57
C SER A 82 -0.08 11.45 -6.30
N ILE A 83 -0.41 10.62 -5.30
CA ILE A 83 0.35 9.42 -4.92
C ILE A 83 -0.57 8.21 -4.99
N LEU A 84 -0.25 7.24 -5.85
CA LEU A 84 -0.89 5.94 -5.93
C LEU A 84 0.06 4.86 -5.43
N VAL A 85 -0.37 4.12 -4.44
CA VAL A 85 0.32 2.92 -3.98
C VAL A 85 -0.16 1.72 -4.81
N ILE A 86 0.80 1.00 -5.41
CA ILE A 86 0.56 -0.27 -6.13
C ILE A 86 1.43 -1.33 -5.45
N SER A 87 0.84 -2.19 -4.62
CA SER A 87 1.60 -3.05 -3.73
C SER A 87 1.15 -4.52 -3.78
N SER A 88 2.10 -5.44 -3.55
CA SER A 88 1.81 -6.86 -3.36
C SER A 88 1.15 -7.18 -2.01
N TYR A 89 1.09 -6.20 -1.10
CA TYR A 89 0.31 -6.35 0.13
C TYR A 89 -1.17 -6.03 -0.13
N GLY A 90 -2.06 -6.88 0.44
CA GLY A 90 -3.50 -6.62 0.37
C GLY A 90 -3.90 -5.28 1.01
N TYR A 91 -5.09 -4.82 0.68
CA TYR A 91 -5.64 -3.52 1.14
C TYR A 91 -5.66 -3.38 2.65
N GLU A 92 -5.96 -4.47 3.37
CA GLU A 92 -6.17 -4.51 4.82
C GLU A 92 -4.93 -4.12 5.63
N MET A 93 -3.73 -4.30 5.07
CA MET A 93 -2.50 -4.11 5.83
C MET A 93 -1.99 -2.67 5.84
N ASN A 94 -2.10 -1.97 4.72
CA ASN A 94 -1.39 -0.71 4.54
C ASN A 94 -2.25 0.41 3.91
N SER A 95 -3.45 0.09 3.40
CA SER A 95 -4.32 1.05 2.73
C SER A 95 -4.68 2.23 3.63
N ASP A 96 -5.11 1.96 4.87
CA ASP A 96 -5.46 3.00 5.84
C ASP A 96 -4.24 3.82 6.28
N SER A 97 -3.08 3.16 6.45
CA SER A 97 -1.83 3.85 6.79
C SER A 97 -1.38 4.77 5.65
N ALA A 98 -1.42 4.27 4.40
CA ALA A 98 -1.10 5.08 3.23
C ALA A 98 -2.05 6.29 3.10
N LYS A 99 -3.35 6.08 3.30
CA LYS A 99 -4.37 7.14 3.29
C LYS A 99 -4.09 8.21 4.34
N LYS A 100 -3.83 7.81 5.60
CA LYS A 100 -3.50 8.73 6.70
C LYS A 100 -2.23 9.54 6.46
N LEU A 101 -1.27 8.96 5.73
CA LEU A 101 -0.01 9.62 5.37
C LEU A 101 -0.15 10.50 4.12
N GLY A 102 -1.33 10.53 3.49
CA GLY A 102 -1.63 11.42 2.37
C GLY A 102 -1.44 10.81 0.98
N ALA A 103 -1.44 9.48 0.84
CA ALA A 103 -1.65 8.86 -0.47
C ALA A 103 -3.04 9.19 -1.02
N ASN A 104 -3.18 9.21 -2.34
CA ASN A 104 -4.46 9.44 -3.02
C ASN A 104 -5.14 8.12 -3.41
N GLY A 105 -4.42 7.01 -3.43
CA GLY A 105 -4.99 5.71 -3.71
C GLY A 105 -4.10 4.55 -3.30
N TYR A 106 -4.73 3.38 -3.21
CA TYR A 106 -4.08 2.11 -2.93
C TYR A 106 -4.72 1.01 -3.78
N ILE A 107 -3.90 0.23 -4.50
CA ILE A 107 -4.36 -0.92 -5.27
C ILE A 107 -3.37 -2.07 -5.12
N SER A 108 -3.89 -3.31 -5.11
CA SER A 108 -3.05 -4.51 -5.07
C SER A 108 -2.47 -4.81 -6.45
N LYS A 109 -1.22 -5.29 -6.51
CA LYS A 109 -0.59 -5.84 -7.73
C LYS A 109 -1.28 -7.13 -8.21
N GLU A 110 -2.10 -7.76 -7.37
CA GLU A 110 -2.88 -8.96 -7.70
C GLU A 110 -4.15 -8.63 -8.50
N GLU A 111 -4.54 -7.35 -8.56
CA GLU A 111 -5.69 -6.93 -9.37
C GLU A 111 -5.37 -7.00 -10.87
N SER A 112 -6.41 -7.08 -11.68
CA SER A 112 -6.24 -7.10 -13.13
C SER A 112 -5.54 -5.83 -13.64
N THR A 113 -4.80 -5.94 -14.73
CA THR A 113 -4.15 -4.79 -15.38
C THR A 113 -5.14 -3.68 -15.70
N THR A 114 -6.37 -4.03 -16.07
CA THR A 114 -7.45 -3.07 -16.35
C THR A 114 -7.76 -2.25 -15.10
N LEU A 115 -7.97 -2.90 -13.95
CA LEU A 115 -8.26 -2.21 -12.68
C LEU A 115 -7.08 -1.33 -12.22
N ILE A 116 -5.84 -1.80 -12.39
CA ILE A 116 -4.64 -1.00 -12.08
C ILE A 116 -4.59 0.25 -12.98
N ASN A 117 -4.88 0.10 -14.27
CA ASN A 117 -4.92 1.20 -15.24
C ASN A 117 -6.02 2.21 -14.90
N ASP A 118 -7.19 1.73 -14.50
CA ASP A 118 -8.31 2.58 -14.06
C ASP A 118 -7.97 3.32 -12.76
N ALA A 119 -7.29 2.66 -11.83
CA ALA A 119 -6.80 3.29 -10.61
C ALA A 119 -5.83 4.44 -10.92
N MET A 120 -4.85 4.21 -11.81
CA MET A 120 -3.93 5.27 -12.26
C MET A 120 -4.68 6.44 -12.92
N SER A 121 -5.63 6.14 -13.82
CA SER A 121 -6.44 7.17 -14.48
C SER A 121 -7.23 8.01 -13.48
N ASN A 122 -7.88 7.38 -12.52
CA ASN A 122 -8.70 8.08 -11.53
C ASN A 122 -7.84 8.97 -10.62
N VAL A 123 -6.71 8.45 -10.14
CA VAL A 123 -5.81 9.22 -9.29
C VAL A 123 -5.14 10.37 -10.04
N LEU A 124 -4.79 10.19 -11.32
CA LEU A 124 -4.31 11.28 -12.19
C LEU A 124 -5.33 12.40 -12.39
N ARG A 125 -6.63 12.07 -12.37
CA ARG A 125 -7.73 13.06 -12.42
C ARG A 125 -8.02 13.72 -11.08
N GLY A 126 -7.30 13.39 -10.02
CA GLY A 126 -7.47 13.94 -8.68
C GLY A 126 -8.47 13.19 -7.79
N TYR A 127 -9.04 12.08 -8.25
CA TYR A 127 -9.91 11.25 -7.40
C TYR A 127 -9.08 10.45 -6.40
N THR A 128 -9.68 10.17 -5.24
CA THR A 128 -9.11 9.25 -4.26
C THR A 128 -9.67 7.84 -4.48
N LEU A 129 -8.79 6.84 -4.37
CA LEU A 129 -9.13 5.44 -4.59
C LEU A 129 -8.61 4.58 -3.44
N PHE A 130 -9.50 4.31 -2.49
CA PHE A 130 -9.24 3.37 -1.42
C PHE A 130 -10.40 2.38 -1.38
N LYS A 131 -10.08 1.08 -1.50
CA LYS A 131 -11.07 0.06 -1.20
C LYS A 131 -11.47 0.27 0.26
N GLN A 132 -12.75 0.51 0.52
CA GLN A 132 -13.19 0.45 1.90
C GLN A 132 -12.76 -0.92 2.40
N SER A 133 -11.92 -0.97 3.42
CA SER A 133 -11.77 -2.19 4.16
C SER A 133 -13.20 -2.57 4.54
N THR A 134 -13.69 -3.69 4.02
CA THR A 134 -14.77 -4.40 4.68
C THR A 134 -14.16 -4.76 6.02
N SER A 135 -14.17 -3.79 6.90
CA SER A 135 -13.75 -3.96 8.27
C SER A 135 -14.59 -5.12 8.79
N ILE A 136 -13.91 -6.23 9.10
CA ILE A 136 -14.41 -7.09 10.16
C ILE A 136 -15.01 -6.12 11.15
N LYS A 137 -16.34 -6.18 11.34
CA LYS A 137 -17.12 -5.23 12.08
C LYS A 137 -16.35 -4.74 13.31
N LYS A 138 -16.35 -3.45 13.54
CA LYS A 138 -15.71 -2.70 14.63
C LYS A 138 -16.13 -3.12 16.06
N ASP A 139 -16.21 -4.40 16.34
CA ASP A 139 -16.46 -4.91 17.68
C ASP A 139 -15.20 -5.38 18.41
N VAL A 140 -14.06 -5.42 17.71
CA VAL A 140 -12.77 -5.78 18.32
C VAL A 140 -11.74 -4.73 17.97
N ASP A 141 -11.36 -3.90 18.95
CA ASP A 141 -10.39 -2.80 18.78
C ASP A 141 -8.97 -3.34 18.73
N LEU A 142 -8.57 -3.81 17.54
CA LEU A 142 -7.20 -4.22 17.25
C LEU A 142 -6.34 -3.03 16.87
N SER A 143 -5.17 -2.91 17.47
CA SER A 143 -4.16 -1.96 17.04
C SER A 143 -3.64 -2.28 15.63
N ASN A 144 -3.07 -1.31 14.93
CA ASN A 144 -2.48 -1.51 13.59
C ASN A 144 -1.44 -2.65 13.56
N ARG A 145 -0.66 -2.83 14.64
CA ARG A 145 0.32 -3.91 14.77
C ARG A 145 -0.35 -5.28 14.94
N GLU A 146 -1.42 -5.35 15.70
CA GLU A 146 -2.20 -6.58 15.88
C GLU A 146 -2.87 -7.01 14.58
N ILE A 147 -3.41 -6.08 13.79
CA ILE A 147 -3.98 -6.34 12.46
C ILE A 147 -2.93 -6.93 11.52
N ILE A 148 -1.74 -6.35 11.47
CA ILE A 148 -0.64 -6.84 10.63
C ILE A 148 -0.26 -8.27 11.03
N VAL A 149 -0.07 -8.53 12.32
CA VAL A 149 0.28 -9.86 12.83
C VAL A 149 -0.84 -10.86 12.55
N LEU A 150 -2.10 -10.50 12.78
CA LEU A 150 -3.26 -11.33 12.47
C LEU A 150 -3.28 -11.77 11.00
N ASN A 151 -3.09 -10.85 10.08
CA ASN A 151 -3.07 -11.17 8.65
C ASN A 151 -1.99 -12.18 8.25
N TYR A 152 -0.79 -12.09 8.83
CA TYR A 152 0.24 -13.10 8.61
C TYR A 152 -0.12 -14.45 9.23
N LEU A 153 -0.68 -14.45 10.44
CA LEU A 153 -1.13 -15.67 11.12
C LEU A 153 -2.23 -16.40 10.31
N LEU A 154 -3.21 -15.68 9.79
CA LEU A 154 -4.29 -16.22 8.94
C LEU A 154 -3.77 -16.79 7.62
N ARG A 155 -2.63 -16.31 7.12
CA ARG A 155 -1.92 -16.84 5.94
C ARG A 155 -1.01 -18.02 6.27
N GLY A 156 -1.00 -18.51 7.50
CA GLY A 156 -0.23 -19.67 7.93
C GLY A 156 1.24 -19.40 8.28
N TYR A 157 1.67 -18.13 8.39
CA TYR A 157 3.04 -17.81 8.79
C TYR A 157 3.26 -18.15 10.27
N SER A 158 4.40 -18.77 10.57
CA SER A 158 4.82 -19.02 11.94
C SER A 158 5.30 -17.75 12.63
N ASN A 159 5.25 -17.71 13.96
CA ASN A 159 5.76 -16.58 14.75
C ASN A 159 7.21 -16.20 14.38
N LYS A 160 8.05 -17.21 14.06
CA LYS A 160 9.44 -17.01 13.65
C LYS A 160 9.52 -16.31 12.28
N GLN A 161 8.72 -16.72 11.30
CA GLN A 161 8.68 -16.07 9.99
C GLN A 161 8.17 -14.63 10.11
N ILE A 162 7.09 -14.40 10.88
CA ILE A 162 6.54 -13.06 11.11
C ILE A 162 7.57 -12.16 11.80
N SER A 163 8.32 -12.71 12.78
CA SER A 163 9.35 -11.94 13.48
C SER A 163 10.44 -11.41 12.56
N VAL A 164 10.87 -12.24 11.60
CA VAL A 164 11.82 -11.83 10.55
C VAL A 164 11.23 -10.77 9.63
N LEU A 165 9.98 -10.99 9.14
CA LEU A 165 9.31 -10.08 8.22
C LEU A 165 9.06 -8.68 8.80
N LEU A 166 8.77 -8.63 10.11
CA LEU A 166 8.44 -7.37 10.80
C LEU A 166 9.61 -6.77 11.57
N SER A 167 10.80 -7.43 11.56
CA SER A 167 11.98 -7.04 12.35
C SER A 167 11.66 -6.92 13.85
N LEU A 168 10.88 -7.87 14.37
CA LEU A 168 10.48 -7.98 15.78
C LEU A 168 10.99 -9.29 16.40
N SER A 169 10.99 -9.38 17.73
CA SER A 169 11.28 -10.64 18.39
C SER A 169 10.11 -11.64 18.25
N ALA A 170 10.40 -12.94 18.19
CA ALA A 170 9.36 -13.98 18.19
C ALA A 170 8.47 -13.90 19.44
N LYS A 171 9.03 -13.45 20.59
CA LYS A 171 8.30 -13.20 21.84
C LYS A 171 7.28 -12.06 21.65
N THR A 172 7.66 -10.99 20.96
CA THR A 172 6.76 -9.86 20.64
C THR A 172 5.60 -10.32 19.75
N ILE A 173 5.87 -11.14 18.73
CA ILE A 173 4.82 -11.71 17.87
C ILE A 173 3.88 -12.61 18.68
N SER A 174 4.42 -13.42 19.59
CA SER A 174 3.61 -14.25 20.50
C SER A 174 2.68 -13.42 21.38
N THR A 175 3.17 -12.29 21.89
CA THR A 175 2.37 -11.35 22.69
C THR A 175 1.23 -10.75 21.85
N TYR A 176 1.50 -10.33 20.62
CA TYR A 176 0.43 -9.86 19.72
C TYR A 176 -0.59 -10.95 19.43
N LYS A 177 -0.14 -12.19 19.14
CA LYS A 177 -1.03 -13.33 18.95
C LYS A 177 -1.95 -13.55 20.13
N SER A 178 -1.42 -13.56 21.36
CA SER A 178 -2.23 -13.74 22.57
C SER A 178 -3.28 -12.64 22.74
N ARG A 179 -2.90 -11.36 22.52
CA ARG A 179 -3.83 -10.23 22.60
C ARG A 179 -4.92 -10.30 21.55
N ILE A 180 -4.59 -10.72 20.33
CA ILE A 180 -5.56 -10.90 19.24
C ILE A 180 -6.58 -11.97 19.62
N LEU A 181 -6.12 -13.11 20.10
CA LEU A 181 -7.00 -14.21 20.54
C LEU A 181 -7.91 -13.75 21.69
N GLU A 182 -7.36 -13.09 22.70
CA GLU A 182 -8.11 -12.55 23.84
C GLU A 182 -9.19 -11.55 23.39
N LYS A 183 -8.83 -10.59 22.55
CA LYS A 183 -9.78 -9.59 22.03
C LYS A 183 -10.91 -10.19 21.21
N HIS A 184 -10.67 -11.30 20.51
CA HIS A 184 -11.68 -12.02 19.74
C HIS A 184 -12.41 -13.12 20.53
N ASN A 185 -12.13 -13.28 21.84
CA ASN A 185 -12.62 -14.38 22.65
C ASN A 185 -12.35 -15.76 22.01
N ALA A 186 -11.23 -15.89 21.31
CA ALA A 186 -10.82 -17.10 20.60
C ALA A 186 -9.73 -17.82 21.39
N THR A 187 -9.78 -19.15 21.40
CA THR A 187 -8.78 -19.98 22.08
C THR A 187 -7.68 -20.44 21.12
N SER A 188 -7.93 -20.37 19.81
CA SER A 188 -7.02 -20.82 18.77
C SER A 188 -7.13 -19.98 17.49
N LEU A 189 -6.12 -20.11 16.61
CA LEU A 189 -6.19 -19.52 15.27
C LEU A 189 -7.32 -20.14 14.41
N ILE A 190 -7.65 -21.40 14.66
CA ILE A 190 -8.75 -22.09 13.98
C ILE A 190 -10.09 -21.44 14.33
N ASP A 191 -10.27 -21.02 15.58
CA ASP A 191 -11.48 -20.31 16.00
C ASP A 191 -11.59 -18.96 15.30
N LEU A 192 -10.48 -18.24 15.14
CA LEU A 192 -10.44 -16.99 14.38
C LEU A 192 -10.77 -17.18 12.89
N LEU A 193 -10.30 -18.28 12.28
CA LEU A 193 -10.64 -18.62 10.89
C LEU A 193 -12.12 -18.89 10.71
N LYS A 194 -12.75 -19.63 11.62
CA LYS A 194 -14.20 -19.91 11.59
C LYS A 194 -15.04 -18.63 11.66
N VAL A 195 -14.63 -17.68 12.49
CA VAL A 195 -15.28 -16.37 12.59
C VAL A 195 -15.10 -15.58 11.29
N SER A 196 -13.92 -15.63 10.69
CA SER A 196 -13.62 -14.97 9.39
C SER A 196 -14.43 -15.57 8.24
N ASP A 197 -14.59 -16.89 8.18
CA ASP A 197 -15.32 -17.58 7.11
C ASP A 197 -16.85 -17.44 7.26
N ALA A 198 -17.37 -17.39 8.48
CA ALA A 198 -18.78 -17.10 8.73
C ALA A 198 -19.19 -15.69 8.22
N ILE A 199 -18.28 -14.73 8.25
CA ILE A 199 -18.50 -13.38 7.72
C ILE A 199 -18.44 -13.36 6.18
N LYS A 200 -17.60 -14.19 5.56
CA LYS A 200 -17.51 -14.30 4.09
C LYS A 200 -18.72 -14.99 3.44
N GLN A 201 -19.42 -15.84 4.17
CA GLN A 201 -20.61 -16.54 3.68
C GLN A 201 -21.92 -15.73 3.80
N GLN A 202 -21.88 -14.56 4.45
CA GLN A 202 -23.05 -13.66 4.58
C GLN A 202 -23.01 -12.46 3.62
N LEU A 203 -22.02 -12.42 2.70
CA LEU A 203 -21.89 -11.43 1.63
C LEU A 203 -22.07 -12.06 0.26
#